data_3949866cf163bd016bba01180f40a83d
#
_entry.id   3949866cf163bd016bba01180f40a83d
#
_cell.length_a   1.000
_cell.length_b   1.000
_cell.length_c   1.000
_cell.angle_alpha   90.00
_cell.angle_beta   90.00
_cell.angle_gamma   90.00
#
_symmetry.space_group_name_H-M   'P 1'
#
loop_
_entity.id
_entity.type
_entity.pdbx_description
1 polymer ?
#
loop_
_entity_poly.entity_id
_entity_poly.type
_entity_poly.pdbx_seq_one_letter_code
_entity_poly.pdbx_strand_id
1 'polypeptide(L)'
;MYGITKARQIALFSLTNINKFNHDKSNAEIIFKNLTLDINNEHFTLIKYQQENEKNALIDIISGVDIQYTGYTYFLGNYINILDEKQRALLRNRMIGFVFKENYFFNHCNVFDNIYYSVVNHKDKKKLKNNIINTLKSMGIEKLYNKTPKSLSTDQLLKVAFSRALVKKPKCIIANYNNDCFSQNNFDYFIQLLSQVHKDLSIPILLITNCNHLNMTVDKIITLKHGELYDGEKT
;
A
#
# COMPACT_ATOMS: atom_id res chain seq x y z
N MET A 1 -9.37 -38.42 -19.84
CA MET A 1 -8.79 -37.72 -18.66
C MET A 1 -8.98 -36.23 -18.86
N TYR A 2 -9.98 -35.64 -18.25
CA TYR A 2 -10.18 -34.20 -18.29
C TYR A 2 -9.21 -33.58 -17.29
N GLY A 3 -8.24 -32.81 -17.79
CA GLY A 3 -7.34 -32.03 -16.95
C GLY A 3 -8.13 -31.06 -16.10
N ILE A 4 -7.97 -31.15 -14.78
CA ILE A 4 -8.47 -30.20 -13.82
C ILE A 4 -7.72 -28.88 -14.10
N THR A 5 -8.38 -27.98 -14.81
CA THR A 5 -7.90 -26.60 -14.96
C THR A 5 -7.81 -26.01 -13.55
N LYS A 6 -6.58 -25.78 -13.06
CA LYS A 6 -6.35 -25.03 -11.83
C LYS A 6 -7.19 -23.75 -11.93
N ALA A 7 -8.13 -23.57 -11.00
CA ALA A 7 -8.90 -22.33 -10.91
C ALA A 7 -7.89 -21.17 -10.93
N ARG A 8 -8.03 -20.25 -11.87
CA ARG A 8 -7.13 -19.11 -12.03
C ARG A 8 -7.24 -18.30 -10.75
N GLN A 9 -6.18 -18.28 -9.96
CA GLN A 9 -6.14 -17.54 -8.69
C GLN A 9 -6.38 -16.07 -9.02
N ILE A 10 -7.38 -15.44 -8.38
CA ILE A 10 -7.72 -14.03 -8.65
C ILE A 10 -6.55 -13.18 -8.18
N ALA A 11 -5.96 -12.41 -9.08
CA ALA A 11 -4.90 -11.46 -8.74
C ALA A 11 -5.40 -10.40 -7.75
N LEU A 12 -4.51 -9.93 -6.87
CA LEU A 12 -4.79 -8.79 -6.01
C LEU A 12 -5.02 -7.53 -6.85
N PHE A 13 -4.06 -7.24 -7.73
CA PHE A 13 -4.16 -6.22 -8.77
C PHE A 13 -3.84 -6.84 -10.11
N SER A 14 -4.60 -6.45 -11.14
CA SER A 14 -4.30 -6.77 -12.54
C SER A 14 -4.41 -5.49 -13.36
N LEU A 15 -3.30 -5.12 -13.97
CA LEU A 15 -3.18 -4.01 -14.91
C LEU A 15 -2.93 -4.59 -16.29
N THR A 16 -3.70 -4.17 -17.28
CA THR A 16 -3.59 -4.70 -18.65
C THR A 16 -3.47 -3.55 -19.65
N ASN A 17 -2.37 -3.51 -20.39
CA ASN A 17 -2.11 -2.55 -21.46
C ASN A 17 -2.27 -1.09 -21.01
N ILE A 18 -1.74 -0.75 -19.84
CA ILE A 18 -1.83 0.61 -19.32
C ILE A 18 -0.91 1.53 -20.12
N ASN A 19 -1.51 2.60 -20.71
CA ASN A 19 -0.76 3.71 -21.29
C ASN A 19 -1.10 4.97 -20.51
N LYS A 20 -0.07 5.59 -19.92
CA LYS A 20 -0.19 6.80 -19.10
C LYS A 20 0.75 7.88 -19.62
N PHE A 21 0.19 9.07 -19.79
CA PHE A 21 0.93 10.26 -20.20
C PHE A 21 0.85 11.31 -19.09
N ASN A 22 1.95 12.03 -18.88
CA ASN A 22 1.94 13.25 -18.08
C ASN A 22 1.64 14.43 -19.02
N HIS A 23 0.55 15.13 -18.75
CA HIS A 23 0.16 16.33 -19.50
C HIS A 23 0.72 17.58 -18.82
N ASP A 24 2.05 17.76 -18.83
CA ASP A 24 2.60 19.07 -18.53
C ASP A 24 2.49 19.98 -19.75
N LYS A 25 2.23 21.28 -19.53
CA LYS A 25 1.75 22.26 -20.53
C LYS A 25 2.63 22.43 -21.78
N SER A 26 3.78 21.77 -21.90
CA SER A 26 4.71 21.93 -23.00
C SER A 26 5.21 20.64 -23.66
N ASN A 27 5.17 19.48 -22.98
CA ASN A 27 5.56 18.19 -23.58
C ASN A 27 4.77 17.05 -22.93
N ALA A 28 4.13 16.20 -23.75
CA ALA A 28 3.53 14.96 -23.27
C ALA A 28 4.64 13.94 -22.98
N GLU A 29 4.98 13.73 -21.72
CA GLU A 29 5.91 12.68 -21.32
C GLU A 29 5.16 11.36 -21.15
N ILE A 30 5.66 10.29 -21.76
CA ILE A 30 5.12 8.94 -21.58
C ILE A 30 5.62 8.40 -20.25
N ILE A 31 4.70 8.10 -19.32
CA ILE A 31 5.04 7.45 -18.05
C ILE A 31 4.98 5.94 -18.20
N PHE A 32 3.90 5.41 -18.80
CA PHE A 32 3.76 3.97 -19.08
C PHE A 32 3.32 3.76 -20.53
N LYS A 33 3.90 2.72 -21.17
CA LYS A 33 3.52 2.26 -22.51
C LYS A 33 3.23 0.76 -22.46
N ASN A 34 1.96 0.38 -22.67
CA ASN A 34 1.50 -1.01 -22.64
C ASN A 34 1.90 -1.77 -21.37
N LEU A 35 1.99 -1.08 -20.21
CA LEU A 35 2.35 -1.71 -18.96
C LEU A 35 1.29 -2.75 -18.56
N THR A 36 1.74 -3.99 -18.33
CA THR A 36 0.90 -5.10 -17.85
C THR A 36 1.53 -5.70 -16.61
N LEU A 37 0.74 -5.85 -15.54
CA LEU A 37 1.20 -6.29 -14.24
C LEU A 37 0.12 -7.08 -13.51
N ASP A 38 0.46 -8.30 -13.09
CA ASP A 38 -0.36 -9.07 -12.15
C ASP A 38 0.35 -9.23 -10.81
N ILE A 39 -0.33 -8.84 -9.74
CA ILE A 39 0.14 -8.99 -8.36
C ILE A 39 -0.72 -10.05 -7.68
N ASN A 40 -0.06 -11.06 -7.12
CA ASN A 40 -0.72 -12.16 -6.43
C ASN A 40 -1.34 -11.67 -5.10
N ASN A 41 -2.49 -12.25 -4.73
CA ASN A 41 -3.25 -11.91 -3.53
C ASN A 41 -2.76 -12.61 -2.25
N GLU A 42 -1.67 -13.36 -2.30
CA GLU A 42 -1.06 -14.03 -1.15
C GLU A 42 0.39 -13.61 -0.92
N HIS A 43 1.00 -12.89 -1.87
CA HIS A 43 2.43 -12.61 -1.87
C HIS A 43 2.78 -11.31 -1.14
N PHE A 44 4.01 -11.31 -0.61
CA PHE A 44 4.76 -10.10 -0.37
C PHE A 44 5.52 -9.75 -1.64
N THR A 45 5.00 -8.76 -2.39
CA THR A 45 5.60 -8.31 -3.65
C THR A 45 6.38 -7.01 -3.41
N LEU A 46 7.62 -6.99 -3.90
CA LEU A 46 8.46 -5.80 -3.94
C LEU A 46 8.48 -5.21 -5.35
N ILE A 47 8.20 -3.91 -5.48
CA ILE A 47 8.47 -3.15 -6.70
C ILE A 47 9.60 -2.16 -6.42
N LYS A 48 10.73 -2.35 -7.08
CA LYS A 48 11.82 -1.37 -7.12
C LYS A 48 11.56 -0.37 -8.25
N TYR A 49 11.67 0.92 -7.97
CA TYR A 49 11.50 1.95 -8.98
C TYR A 49 12.75 2.82 -9.13
N GLN A 50 12.91 3.45 -10.28
CA GLN A 50 13.98 4.40 -10.54
C GLN A 50 13.51 5.85 -10.58
N GLN A 51 12.29 6.11 -11.03
CA GLN A 51 11.74 7.45 -11.18
C GLN A 51 10.52 7.67 -10.29
N GLU A 52 10.47 8.81 -9.60
CA GLU A 52 9.37 9.16 -8.68
C GLU A 52 8.03 9.31 -9.39
N ASN A 53 8.01 9.85 -10.62
CA ASN A 53 6.80 9.99 -11.42
C ASN A 53 6.18 8.62 -11.76
N GLU A 54 6.99 7.61 -12.09
CA GLU A 54 6.54 6.23 -12.34
C GLU A 54 5.92 5.60 -11.09
N LYS A 55 6.60 5.74 -9.94
CA LYS A 55 6.11 5.25 -8.66
C LYS A 55 4.76 5.89 -8.30
N ASN A 56 4.67 7.22 -8.38
CA ASN A 56 3.44 7.95 -8.05
C ASN A 56 2.30 7.53 -8.98
N ALA A 57 2.53 7.49 -10.28
CA ALA A 57 1.53 7.06 -11.26
C ALA A 57 1.06 5.61 -10.99
N LEU A 58 1.97 4.68 -10.68
CA LEU A 58 1.60 3.31 -10.36
C LEU A 58 0.70 3.24 -9.11
N ILE A 59 1.09 3.92 -8.01
CA ILE A 59 0.30 3.96 -6.78
C ILE A 59 -1.08 4.57 -7.04
N ASP A 60 -1.17 5.66 -7.79
CA ASP A 60 -2.42 6.35 -8.08
C ASP A 60 -3.36 5.50 -8.95
N ILE A 61 -2.82 4.77 -9.92
CA ILE A 61 -3.58 3.85 -10.77
C ILE A 61 -4.12 2.66 -9.95
N ILE A 62 -3.28 1.94 -9.22
CA ILE A 62 -3.69 0.75 -8.46
C ILE A 62 -4.64 1.09 -7.31
N SER A 63 -4.53 2.30 -6.76
CA SER A 63 -5.43 2.79 -5.72
C SER A 63 -6.73 3.42 -6.28
N GLY A 64 -6.84 3.57 -7.61
CA GLY A 64 -7.98 4.20 -8.27
C GLY A 64 -8.11 5.70 -7.97
N VAL A 65 -7.03 6.37 -7.61
CA VAL A 65 -6.95 7.84 -7.50
C VAL A 65 -6.93 8.44 -8.90
N ASP A 66 -6.04 7.94 -9.75
CA ASP A 66 -5.94 8.35 -11.14
C ASP A 66 -6.63 7.31 -12.05
N ILE A 67 -7.50 7.79 -12.94
CA ILE A 67 -8.17 7.01 -13.99
C ILE A 67 -7.94 7.60 -15.39
N GLN A 68 -7.04 8.59 -15.51
CA GLN A 68 -6.69 9.24 -16.78
C GLN A 68 -5.58 8.47 -17.48
N TYR A 69 -5.88 7.25 -17.93
CA TYR A 69 -5.01 6.37 -18.70
C TYR A 69 -5.86 5.49 -19.60
N THR A 70 -5.25 4.84 -20.60
CA THR A 70 -5.90 3.77 -21.37
C THR A 70 -5.49 2.41 -20.83
N GLY A 71 -6.32 1.39 -21.06
CA GLY A 71 -6.13 0.05 -20.51
C GLY A 71 -7.10 -0.27 -19.38
N TYR A 72 -6.83 -1.35 -18.65
CA TYR A 72 -7.76 -1.90 -17.68
C TYR A 72 -7.07 -2.15 -16.34
N THR A 73 -7.68 -1.71 -15.24
CA THR A 73 -7.20 -1.98 -13.89
C THR A 73 -8.27 -2.70 -13.08
N TYR A 74 -7.88 -3.83 -12.50
CA TYR A 74 -8.73 -4.65 -11.64
C TYR A 74 -8.13 -4.76 -10.24
N PHE A 75 -8.98 -4.75 -9.24
CA PHE A 75 -8.66 -5.06 -7.86
C PHE A 75 -9.52 -6.21 -7.38
N LEU A 76 -8.91 -7.35 -7.04
CA LEU A 76 -9.61 -8.59 -6.66
C LEU A 76 -10.72 -8.95 -7.66
N GLY A 77 -10.44 -8.84 -8.96
CA GLY A 77 -11.35 -9.12 -10.06
C GLY A 77 -12.39 -8.05 -10.35
N ASN A 78 -12.47 -6.96 -9.57
CA ASN A 78 -13.38 -5.85 -9.81
C ASN A 78 -12.73 -4.80 -10.68
N TYR A 79 -13.40 -4.40 -11.76
CA TYR A 79 -12.92 -3.38 -12.70
C TYR A 79 -13.05 -1.99 -12.09
N ILE A 80 -11.91 -1.32 -11.83
CA ILE A 80 -11.86 -0.06 -11.10
C ILE A 80 -12.34 1.12 -11.94
N ASN A 81 -12.06 1.11 -13.24
CA ASN A 81 -12.32 2.27 -14.12
C ASN A 81 -13.79 2.63 -14.26
N ILE A 82 -14.73 1.66 -14.07
CA ILE A 82 -16.18 1.94 -14.15
C ILE A 82 -16.76 2.51 -12.85
N LEU A 83 -15.99 2.48 -11.77
CA LEU A 83 -16.45 2.98 -10.47
C LEU A 83 -16.44 4.51 -10.48
N ASP A 84 -17.44 5.13 -9.88
CA ASP A 84 -17.42 6.55 -9.60
C ASP A 84 -16.39 6.89 -8.48
N GLU A 85 -16.07 8.19 -8.30
CA GLU A 85 -15.06 8.59 -7.31
C GLU A 85 -15.45 8.18 -5.89
N LYS A 86 -16.72 8.25 -5.53
CA LYS A 86 -17.20 7.85 -4.20
C LYS A 86 -16.99 6.35 -3.96
N GLN A 87 -17.26 5.54 -4.97
CA GLN A 87 -17.04 4.08 -4.93
C GLN A 87 -15.55 3.76 -4.82
N ARG A 88 -14.68 4.40 -5.61
CA ARG A 88 -13.22 4.24 -5.52
C ARG A 88 -12.69 4.69 -4.16
N ALA A 89 -13.15 5.82 -3.63
CA ALA A 89 -12.77 6.30 -2.31
C ALA A 89 -13.17 5.32 -1.20
N LEU A 90 -14.36 4.72 -1.28
CA LEU A 90 -14.80 3.69 -0.34
C LEU A 90 -13.97 2.40 -0.46
N LEU A 91 -13.63 1.99 -1.69
CA LEU A 91 -12.76 0.85 -1.94
C LEU A 91 -11.38 1.09 -1.30
N ARG A 92 -10.73 2.23 -1.60
CA ARG A 92 -9.45 2.61 -0.97
C ARG A 92 -9.53 2.57 0.55
N ASN A 93 -10.55 3.23 1.09
CA ASN A 93 -10.67 3.33 2.55
C ASN A 93 -10.89 1.98 3.24
N ARG A 94 -11.70 1.10 2.67
CA ARG A 94 -12.09 -0.16 3.32
C ARG A 94 -11.17 -1.34 3.01
N MET A 95 -10.59 -1.36 1.81
CA MET A 95 -9.93 -2.57 1.29
C MET A 95 -8.41 -2.44 1.27
N ILE A 96 -7.86 -1.22 1.25
CA ILE A 96 -6.43 -0.98 1.13
C ILE A 96 -5.91 -0.30 2.39
N GLY A 97 -4.89 -0.88 3.01
CA GLY A 97 -4.10 -0.26 4.07
C GLY A 97 -2.90 0.47 3.44
N PHE A 98 -2.79 1.78 3.66
CA PHE A 98 -1.63 2.54 3.20
C PHE A 98 -0.67 2.78 4.35
N VAL A 99 0.61 2.44 4.15
CA VAL A 99 1.70 2.72 5.09
C VAL A 99 2.83 3.39 4.32
N PHE A 100 2.88 4.71 4.39
CA PHE A 100 3.88 5.51 3.72
C PHE A 100 4.89 6.05 4.74
N LYS A 101 6.13 6.29 4.29
CA LYS A 101 7.17 6.91 5.10
C LYS A 101 6.71 8.26 5.66
N GLU A 102 6.14 9.11 4.81
CA GLU A 102 5.55 10.38 5.20
C GLU A 102 4.15 10.13 5.75
N ASN A 103 4.09 9.77 7.02
CA ASN A 103 2.82 9.61 7.69
C ASN A 103 2.31 10.96 8.15
N TYR A 104 1.38 11.54 7.39
CA TYR A 104 0.68 12.75 7.81
C TYR A 104 -0.24 12.43 8.99
N PHE A 105 0.12 12.93 10.16
CA PHE A 105 -0.69 12.85 11.36
C PHE A 105 -1.36 14.18 11.65
N PHE A 106 -2.56 14.13 12.21
CA PHE A 106 -3.19 15.28 12.82
C PHE A 106 -2.46 15.63 14.12
N ASN A 107 -1.57 16.60 14.08
CA ASN A 107 -0.65 16.94 15.19
C ASN A 107 -1.37 17.39 16.48
N HIS A 108 -2.60 17.90 16.37
CA HIS A 108 -3.43 18.32 17.50
C HIS A 108 -4.34 17.21 18.04
N CYS A 109 -4.40 16.07 17.38
CA CYS A 109 -5.15 14.89 17.78
C CYS A 109 -4.24 13.89 18.48
N ASN A 110 -4.77 13.12 19.42
CA ASN A 110 -4.05 12.00 20.01
C ASN A 110 -3.96 10.80 19.05
N VAL A 111 -3.28 9.73 19.48
CA VAL A 111 -3.12 8.50 18.69
C VAL A 111 -4.47 7.87 18.35
N PHE A 112 -5.39 7.81 19.32
CA PHE A 112 -6.72 7.24 19.07
C PHE A 112 -7.46 8.01 17.98
N ASP A 113 -7.50 9.34 18.07
CA ASP A 113 -8.23 10.18 17.11
C ASP A 113 -7.61 10.10 15.72
N ASN A 114 -6.27 10.02 15.62
CA ASN A 114 -5.58 9.81 14.34
C ASN A 114 -5.98 8.50 13.65
N ILE A 115 -6.26 7.45 14.42
CA ILE A 115 -6.75 6.19 13.89
C ILE A 115 -8.26 6.25 13.64
N TYR A 116 -9.03 6.83 14.56
CA TYR A 116 -10.48 6.94 14.47
C TYR A 116 -10.93 7.67 13.20
N TYR A 117 -10.32 8.83 12.89
CA TYR A 117 -10.65 9.62 11.71
C TYR A 117 -10.21 8.99 10.39
N SER A 118 -9.36 7.97 10.41
CA SER A 118 -9.00 7.24 9.19
C SER A 118 -10.11 6.29 8.69
N VAL A 119 -11.13 6.03 9.51
CA VAL A 119 -12.22 5.11 9.18
C VAL A 119 -13.47 5.88 8.79
N VAL A 120 -13.82 5.84 7.52
CA VAL A 120 -15.00 6.54 6.98
C VAL A 120 -16.26 5.69 7.17
N ASN A 121 -17.37 6.34 7.54
CA ASN A 121 -18.72 5.73 7.58
C ASN A 121 -18.84 4.47 8.46
N HIS A 122 -18.22 4.48 9.64
CA HIS A 122 -18.39 3.39 10.59
C HIS A 122 -19.70 3.56 11.36
N LYS A 123 -20.66 2.63 11.15
CA LYS A 123 -21.99 2.69 11.77
C LYS A 123 -21.96 2.45 13.28
N ASP A 124 -21.06 1.60 13.76
CA ASP A 124 -20.94 1.21 15.17
C ASP A 124 -19.67 1.80 15.81
N LYS A 125 -19.84 2.94 16.47
CA LYS A 125 -18.75 3.66 17.16
C LYS A 125 -18.10 2.82 18.28
N LYS A 126 -18.89 2.01 19.01
CA LYS A 126 -18.39 1.16 20.10
C LYS A 126 -17.48 0.05 19.56
N LYS A 127 -17.90 -0.60 18.48
CA LYS A 127 -17.11 -1.62 17.79
C LYS A 127 -15.82 -1.03 17.22
N LEU A 128 -15.88 0.17 16.62
CA LEU A 128 -14.69 0.85 16.12
C LEU A 128 -13.70 1.16 17.25
N LYS A 129 -14.16 1.69 18.38
CA LYS A 129 -13.32 1.95 19.55
C LYS A 129 -12.60 0.68 20.04
N ASN A 130 -13.32 -0.43 20.12
CA ASN A 130 -12.73 -1.72 20.52
C ASN A 130 -11.70 -2.21 19.49
N ASN A 131 -11.98 -2.06 18.19
CA ASN A 131 -11.03 -2.41 17.13
C ASN A 131 -9.75 -1.58 17.23
N ILE A 132 -9.86 -0.28 17.49
CA ILE A 132 -8.69 0.60 17.66
C ILE A 132 -7.85 0.12 18.85
N ILE A 133 -8.46 -0.12 20.00
CA ILE A 133 -7.75 -0.59 21.21
C ILE A 133 -7.05 -1.94 20.93
N ASN A 134 -7.74 -2.88 20.30
CA ASN A 134 -7.17 -4.18 19.96
C ASN A 134 -6.00 -4.06 18.98
N THR A 135 -6.10 -3.17 17.99
CA THR A 135 -5.02 -2.92 17.04
C THR A 135 -3.81 -2.26 17.72
N LEU A 136 -4.02 -1.31 18.63
CA LEU A 136 -2.94 -0.71 19.41
C LEU A 136 -2.25 -1.75 20.31
N LYS A 137 -3.00 -2.68 20.90
CA LYS A 137 -2.46 -3.80 21.67
C LYS A 137 -1.62 -4.74 20.83
N SER A 138 -2.11 -5.15 19.64
CA SER A 138 -1.36 -6.02 18.74
C SER A 138 -0.04 -5.39 18.26
N MET A 139 0.02 -4.06 18.17
CA MET A 139 1.22 -3.30 17.86
C MET A 139 2.09 -2.97 19.09
N GLY A 140 1.66 -3.36 20.31
CA GLY A 140 2.38 -3.10 21.57
C GLY A 140 2.50 -1.63 21.95
N ILE A 141 1.51 -0.81 21.55
CA ILE A 141 1.49 0.66 21.78
C ILE A 141 0.20 1.15 22.44
N GLU A 142 -0.54 0.29 23.11
CA GLU A 142 -1.81 0.66 23.77
C GLU A 142 -1.66 1.79 24.81
N LYS A 143 -0.48 1.88 25.47
CA LYS A 143 -0.19 2.93 26.44
C LYS A 143 -0.04 4.32 25.80
N LEU A 144 0.10 4.40 24.48
CA LEU A 144 0.24 5.64 23.74
C LEU A 144 -1.09 6.25 23.31
N TYR A 145 -2.20 5.61 23.61
CA TYR A 145 -3.57 5.95 23.22
C TYR A 145 -3.88 7.46 23.28
N ASN A 146 -3.54 8.12 24.40
CA ASN A 146 -3.79 9.55 24.63
C ASN A 146 -2.62 10.48 24.26
N LYS A 147 -1.51 9.93 23.75
CA LYS A 147 -0.34 10.73 23.36
C LYS A 147 -0.58 11.41 22.02
N THR A 148 0.01 12.60 21.85
CA THR A 148 0.01 13.29 20.54
C THR A 148 1.20 12.85 19.71
N PRO A 149 1.14 12.90 18.37
CA PRO A 149 2.24 12.50 17.48
C PRO A 149 3.57 13.17 17.82
N LYS A 150 3.56 14.43 18.21
CA LYS A 150 4.77 15.20 18.58
C LYS A 150 5.55 14.63 19.77
N SER A 151 4.90 13.83 20.62
CA SER A 151 5.51 13.22 21.81
C SER A 151 6.01 11.80 21.57
N LEU A 152 5.93 11.29 20.34
CA LEU A 152 6.27 9.91 19.98
C LEU A 152 7.62 9.83 19.29
N SER A 153 8.34 8.73 19.53
CA SER A 153 9.53 8.38 18.74
C SER A 153 9.14 7.96 17.30
N THR A 154 10.11 7.94 16.39
CA THR A 154 9.92 7.50 15.01
C THR A 154 9.31 6.10 14.93
N ASP A 155 9.81 5.15 15.73
CA ASP A 155 9.30 3.77 15.79
C ASP A 155 7.85 3.73 16.29
N GLN A 156 7.51 4.55 17.28
CA GLN A 156 6.15 4.65 17.79
C GLN A 156 5.20 5.26 16.74
N LEU A 157 5.63 6.30 16.04
CA LEU A 157 4.88 6.89 14.93
C LEU A 157 4.63 5.88 13.82
N LEU A 158 5.63 5.07 13.50
CA LEU A 158 5.50 4.02 12.50
C LEU A 158 4.45 2.99 12.92
N LYS A 159 4.47 2.53 14.18
CA LYS A 159 3.45 1.62 14.73
C LYS A 159 2.04 2.23 14.71
N VAL A 160 1.92 3.54 14.94
CA VAL A 160 0.63 4.25 14.80
C VAL A 160 0.16 4.25 13.33
N ALA A 161 1.07 4.43 12.37
CA ALA A 161 0.75 4.36 10.95
C ALA A 161 0.25 2.97 10.55
N PHE A 162 0.92 1.91 11.00
CA PHE A 162 0.45 0.53 10.82
C PHE A 162 -0.92 0.31 11.47
N SER A 163 -1.12 0.79 12.69
CA SER A 163 -2.42 0.68 13.37
C SER A 163 -3.52 1.35 12.58
N ARG A 164 -3.25 2.52 12.00
CA ARG A 164 -4.19 3.26 11.14
C ARG A 164 -4.55 2.48 9.87
N ALA A 165 -3.59 1.77 9.28
CA ALA A 165 -3.84 0.91 8.13
C ALA A 165 -4.64 -0.35 8.50
N LEU A 166 -4.28 -1.01 9.62
CA LEU A 166 -4.80 -2.32 10.02
C LEU A 166 -6.19 -2.28 10.69
N VAL A 167 -6.57 -1.17 11.36
CA VAL A 167 -7.85 -1.05 12.07
C VAL A 167 -9.06 -1.34 11.17
N LYS A 168 -8.91 -1.10 9.87
CA LYS A 168 -9.94 -1.32 8.85
C LYS A 168 -10.03 -2.78 8.40
N LYS A 169 -9.10 -3.65 8.82
CA LYS A 169 -8.95 -5.03 8.34
C LYS A 169 -8.84 -5.08 6.81
N PRO A 170 -7.84 -4.43 6.24
CA PRO A 170 -7.70 -4.29 4.79
C PRO A 170 -7.47 -5.64 4.13
N LYS A 171 -7.71 -5.71 2.82
CA LYS A 171 -7.41 -6.89 1.98
C LYS A 171 -5.96 -6.92 1.51
N CYS A 172 -5.27 -5.79 1.55
CA CYS A 172 -3.85 -5.68 1.25
C CYS A 172 -3.25 -4.44 1.91
N ILE A 173 -1.93 -4.40 1.98
CA ILE A 173 -1.16 -3.21 2.34
C ILE A 173 -0.37 -2.75 1.12
N ILE A 174 -0.49 -1.46 0.79
CA ILE A 174 0.42 -0.75 -0.10
C ILE A 174 1.35 0.06 0.78
N ALA A 175 2.64 -0.25 0.73
CA ALA A 175 3.67 0.42 1.48
C ALA A 175 4.64 1.14 0.54
N ASN A 176 5.02 2.37 0.90
CA ASN A 176 6.03 3.12 0.18
C ASN A 176 7.08 3.66 1.14
N TYR A 177 8.33 3.40 0.83
CA TYR A 177 9.47 3.89 1.58
C TYR A 177 10.59 4.35 0.64
N ASN A 178 10.99 5.61 0.77
CA ASN A 178 12.06 6.21 0.00
C ASN A 178 13.33 6.32 0.85
N ASN A 179 14.50 6.12 0.26
CA ASN A 179 15.79 6.10 0.96
C ASN A 179 16.35 7.49 1.32
N ASP A 180 15.68 8.59 0.92
CA ASP A 180 16.31 9.91 0.85
C ASP A 180 16.58 10.60 2.20
N CYS A 181 16.08 10.09 3.33
CA CYS A 181 16.09 10.85 4.59
C CYS A 181 16.29 10.07 5.89
N PHE A 182 16.49 8.74 5.92
CA PHE A 182 16.59 8.00 7.19
C PHE A 182 17.79 7.04 7.24
N SER A 183 18.23 6.76 8.47
CA SER A 183 19.22 5.73 8.72
C SER A 183 18.74 4.36 8.24
N GLN A 184 19.64 3.49 7.81
CA GLN A 184 19.37 2.10 7.44
C GLN A 184 18.54 1.38 8.52
N ASN A 185 18.80 1.65 9.80
CA ASN A 185 18.07 1.05 10.91
C ASN A 185 16.56 1.30 10.88
N ASN A 186 16.11 2.49 10.46
CA ASN A 186 14.68 2.80 10.38
C ASN A 186 14.00 2.06 9.22
N PHE A 187 14.72 1.86 8.11
CA PHE A 187 14.24 1.07 7.00
C PHE A 187 14.12 -0.41 7.38
N ASP A 188 15.15 -0.96 8.00
CA ASP A 188 15.14 -2.36 8.46
C ASP A 188 14.00 -2.63 9.44
N TYR A 189 13.75 -1.71 10.36
CA TYR A 189 12.60 -1.80 11.27
C TYR A 189 11.26 -1.73 10.55
N PHE A 190 11.11 -0.85 9.55
CA PHE A 190 9.92 -0.76 8.71
C PHE A 190 9.65 -2.09 7.99
N ILE A 191 10.68 -2.67 7.38
CA ILE A 191 10.60 -3.96 6.69
C ILE A 191 10.25 -5.09 7.66
N GLN A 192 10.85 -5.10 8.85
CA GLN A 192 10.53 -6.09 9.88
C GLN A 192 9.06 -6.04 10.29
N LEU A 193 8.48 -4.84 10.48
CA LEU A 193 7.06 -4.69 10.79
C LEU A 193 6.17 -5.15 9.64
N LEU A 194 6.51 -4.85 8.38
CA LEU A 194 5.78 -5.36 7.21
C LEU A 194 5.79 -6.88 7.17
N SER A 195 6.97 -7.49 7.36
CA SER A 195 7.13 -8.95 7.35
C SER A 195 6.31 -9.61 8.46
N GLN A 196 6.33 -9.03 9.66
CA GLN A 196 5.54 -9.52 10.79
C GLN A 196 4.04 -9.46 10.48
N VAL A 197 3.54 -8.33 9.96
CA VAL A 197 2.14 -8.15 9.60
C VAL A 197 1.72 -9.15 8.51
N HIS A 198 2.57 -9.37 7.50
CA HIS A 198 2.30 -10.34 6.45
C HIS A 198 2.16 -11.75 7.01
N LYS A 199 3.11 -12.18 7.87
CA LYS A 199 3.12 -13.52 8.48
C LYS A 199 1.95 -13.73 9.45
N ASP A 200 1.70 -12.76 10.33
CA ASP A 200 0.72 -12.91 11.42
C ASP A 200 -0.72 -12.81 10.92
N LEU A 201 -0.97 -12.02 9.89
CA LEU A 201 -2.33 -11.72 9.42
C LEU A 201 -2.62 -12.29 8.03
N SER A 202 -1.64 -12.89 7.36
CA SER A 202 -1.76 -13.39 5.97
C SER A 202 -2.30 -12.32 5.01
N ILE A 203 -1.93 -11.05 5.24
CA ILE A 203 -2.32 -9.94 4.37
C ILE A 203 -1.24 -9.76 3.30
N PRO A 204 -1.59 -9.78 2.00
CA PRO A 204 -0.65 -9.49 0.93
C PRO A 204 -0.10 -8.07 1.04
N ILE A 205 1.20 -7.93 0.75
CA ILE A 205 1.90 -6.65 0.81
C ILE A 205 2.48 -6.31 -0.55
N LEU A 206 2.26 -5.07 -0.97
CA LEU A 206 2.95 -4.44 -2.07
C LEU A 206 3.85 -3.34 -1.51
N LEU A 207 5.15 -3.64 -1.43
CA LEU A 207 6.17 -2.65 -1.06
C LEU A 207 6.74 -2.00 -2.31
N ILE A 208 6.70 -0.68 -2.39
CA ILE A 208 7.26 0.10 -3.49
C ILE A 208 8.39 0.96 -2.92
N THR A 209 9.62 0.78 -3.39
CA THR A 209 10.80 1.44 -2.83
C THR A 209 11.92 1.60 -3.87
N ASN A 210 12.77 2.62 -3.68
CA ASN A 210 14.02 2.78 -4.41
C ASN A 210 15.24 2.24 -3.62
N CYS A 211 15.03 1.61 -2.48
CA CYS A 211 16.11 1.03 -1.68
C CYS A 211 16.70 -0.21 -2.36
N ASN A 212 18.03 -0.25 -2.50
CA ASN A 212 18.73 -1.37 -3.15
C ASN A 212 19.03 -2.51 -2.18
N HIS A 213 19.19 -2.21 -0.90
CA HIS A 213 19.55 -3.21 0.12
C HIS A 213 18.31 -3.63 0.91
N LEU A 214 17.84 -4.84 0.65
CA LEU A 214 16.75 -5.48 1.38
C LEU A 214 17.28 -6.72 2.08
N ASN A 215 17.30 -6.71 3.41
CA ASN A 215 17.67 -7.86 4.24
C ASN A 215 16.42 -8.70 4.55
N MET A 216 15.65 -9.09 3.52
CA MET A 216 14.47 -9.94 3.69
C MET A 216 14.17 -10.77 2.46
N THR A 217 13.51 -11.89 2.67
CA THR A 217 12.96 -12.72 1.60
C THR A 217 11.57 -12.21 1.24
N VAL A 218 11.32 -11.96 -0.04
CA VAL A 218 10.01 -11.62 -0.61
C VAL A 218 9.62 -12.68 -1.65
N ASP A 219 8.31 -12.82 -1.92
CA ASP A 219 7.83 -13.82 -2.87
C ASP A 219 8.10 -13.43 -4.32
N LYS A 220 7.99 -12.14 -4.62
CA LYS A 220 8.24 -11.59 -5.96
C LYS A 220 8.94 -10.24 -5.90
N ILE A 221 9.93 -10.05 -6.78
CA ILE A 221 10.60 -8.77 -7.02
C ILE A 221 10.31 -8.34 -8.45
N ILE A 222 9.95 -7.07 -8.62
CA ILE A 222 9.71 -6.44 -9.91
C ILE A 222 10.48 -5.13 -9.94
N THR A 223 11.14 -4.82 -11.03
CA THR A 223 11.80 -3.52 -11.25
C THR A 223 11.00 -2.71 -12.25
N LEU A 224 10.57 -1.52 -11.84
CA LEU A 224 9.93 -0.52 -12.70
C LEU A 224 10.99 0.48 -13.15
N LYS A 225 11.21 0.56 -14.46
CA LYS A 225 12.23 1.39 -15.06
C LYS A 225 11.82 1.83 -16.46
N HIS A 226 11.88 3.13 -16.74
CA HIS A 226 11.52 3.72 -18.04
C HIS A 226 10.12 3.30 -18.53
N GLY A 227 9.16 3.24 -17.61
CA GLY A 227 7.77 2.87 -17.90
C GLY A 227 7.55 1.39 -18.17
N GLU A 228 8.53 0.53 -17.98
CA GLU A 228 8.49 -0.90 -18.22
C GLU A 228 8.77 -1.69 -16.93
N LEU A 229 8.28 -2.94 -16.90
CA LEU A 229 8.47 -3.87 -15.79
C LEU A 229 9.42 -4.99 -16.17
N TYR A 230 10.35 -5.27 -15.27
CA TYR A 230 11.32 -6.35 -15.38
C TYR A 230 11.18 -7.26 -14.17
N ASP A 231 11.15 -8.58 -14.38
CA ASP A 231 11.24 -9.52 -13.26
C ASP A 231 12.60 -9.36 -12.59
N GLY A 232 12.58 -9.09 -11.28
CA GLY A 232 13.79 -8.96 -10.49
C GLY A 232 14.31 -10.31 -10.04
N GLU A 233 15.63 -10.45 -9.94
CA GLU A 233 16.24 -11.63 -9.33
C GLU A 233 15.89 -11.67 -7.84
N LYS A 234 15.51 -12.86 -7.34
CA LYS A 234 15.37 -13.12 -5.91
C LYS A 234 16.75 -13.04 -5.28
N THR A 235 17.01 -12.04 -4.46
CA THR A 235 18.23 -11.94 -3.64
C THR A 235 18.17 -12.89 -2.45
#